data_d459bc78e9124c5d45641676946d3608
#
_entry.id   d459bc78e9124c5d45641676946d3608
#
_cell.length_a   1.000
_cell.length_b   1.000
_cell.length_c   1.000
_cell.angle_alpha   90.00
_cell.angle_beta   90.00
_cell.angle_gamma   90.00
#
_symmetry.space_group_name_H-M   'P 1'
#
loop_
_entity.id
_entity.type
_entity.pdbx_description
1 polymer ?
#
loop_
_entity_poly.entity_id
_entity_poly.type
_entity_poly.pdbx_seq_one_letter_code
_entity_poly.pdbx_strand_id
1 'polypeptide(L)'
;KWDVWTSIPKLHKGNGGVHLQGRNLGDGTALIEAQVLAGGFLRIKRSVLEQFRKHYPDLWYEEPSTDPEEPNHRYTAFFGAESIDHKFFGEDHMFSKRLRDAGIRMFIYPNVDIVHWGYHDFSGNFDKFLKKEKFEEQKEQQEQKTVQ
;
A
#
# COMPACT_ATOMS: atom_id res chain seq x y z
N LYS A 1 -8.68 -19.01 8.54
CA LYS A 1 -8.73 -18.25 7.26
C LYS A 1 -7.69 -17.16 7.38
N TRP A 2 -6.62 -17.23 6.58
CA TRP A 2 -5.57 -16.20 6.58
C TRP A 2 -5.92 -15.18 5.50
N ASP A 3 -6.38 -14.00 5.89
CA ASP A 3 -6.57 -12.90 4.96
C ASP A 3 -5.24 -12.13 4.86
N VAL A 4 -4.52 -12.33 3.77
CA VAL A 4 -3.24 -11.68 3.52
C VAL A 4 -3.51 -10.34 2.82
N TRP A 5 -4.00 -9.37 3.56
CA TRP A 5 -4.10 -7.99 3.09
C TRP A 5 -2.93 -7.19 3.65
N THR A 6 -1.99 -6.87 2.79
CA THR A 6 -0.81 -6.10 3.16
C THR A 6 -0.95 -4.60 2.82
N SER A 7 -1.86 -4.25 1.90
CA SER A 7 -2.18 -2.84 1.62
C SER A 7 -3.30 -2.35 2.52
N ILE A 8 -3.08 -1.20 3.17
CA ILE A 8 -4.04 -0.57 4.08
C ILE A 8 -4.64 0.64 3.39
N PRO A 9 -5.96 0.66 3.12
CA PRO A 9 -6.63 1.83 2.58
C PRO A 9 -6.65 2.97 3.60
N LYS A 10 -6.62 4.20 3.11
CA LYS A 10 -6.77 5.40 3.94
C LYS A 10 -8.25 5.66 4.20
N LEU A 11 -8.62 5.67 5.48
CA LEU A 11 -9.96 5.98 5.91
C LEU A 11 -10.13 7.49 6.07
N HIS A 12 -11.18 8.03 5.51
CA HIS A 12 -11.56 9.44 5.62
C HIS A 12 -12.79 9.57 6.52
N LYS A 13 -12.73 10.50 7.48
CA LYS A 13 -13.88 10.85 8.32
C LYS A 13 -14.64 11.98 7.64
N GLY A 14 -15.96 11.84 7.50
CA GLY A 14 -16.86 12.84 6.94
C GLY A 14 -18.19 12.88 7.70
N ASN A 15 -19.10 13.74 7.28
CA ASN A 15 -20.40 13.94 7.94
C ASN A 15 -21.31 12.70 7.95
N GLY A 16 -20.96 11.66 7.23
CA GLY A 16 -21.69 10.37 7.17
C GLY A 16 -20.93 9.19 7.77
N GLY A 17 -19.82 9.42 8.50
CA GLY A 17 -19.01 8.36 9.08
C GLY A 17 -17.63 8.20 8.41
N VAL A 18 -17.09 6.97 8.45
CA VAL A 18 -15.80 6.63 7.84
C VAL A 18 -16.04 6.05 6.44
N HIS A 19 -15.32 6.55 5.45
CA HIS A 19 -15.44 6.10 4.06
C HIS A 19 -14.08 5.99 3.37
N LEU A 20 -14.03 5.18 2.29
CA LEU A 20 -12.90 5.10 1.39
C LEU A 20 -12.97 6.23 0.35
N GLN A 21 -11.89 6.96 0.17
CA GLN A 21 -11.80 7.94 -0.90
C GLN A 21 -11.22 7.28 -2.15
N GLY A 22 -11.98 7.31 -3.23
CA GLY A 22 -11.58 6.80 -4.53
C GLY A 22 -11.37 7.90 -5.55
N ARG A 23 -10.59 7.61 -6.59
CA ARG A 23 -10.47 8.40 -7.81
C ARG A 23 -10.98 7.57 -8.98
N ASN A 24 -12.07 8.01 -9.61
CA ASN A 24 -12.60 7.35 -10.78
C ASN A 24 -11.65 7.50 -11.98
N LEU A 25 -11.38 6.40 -12.69
CA LEU A 25 -10.53 6.36 -13.88
C LEU A 25 -11.31 6.57 -15.18
N GLY A 26 -12.64 6.64 -15.13
CA GLY A 26 -13.50 6.82 -16.29
C GLY A 26 -13.95 5.50 -16.96
N ASP A 27 -13.37 4.37 -16.58
CA ASP A 27 -13.72 3.02 -17.06
C ASP A 27 -14.63 2.25 -16.07
N GLY A 28 -15.17 2.93 -15.08
CA GLY A 28 -15.93 2.35 -13.99
C GLY A 28 -15.09 1.85 -12.82
N THR A 29 -13.77 1.90 -12.93
CA THR A 29 -12.85 1.55 -11.85
C THR A 29 -12.45 2.79 -11.07
N ALA A 30 -12.45 2.70 -9.75
CA ALA A 30 -11.94 3.74 -8.86
C ALA A 30 -10.66 3.29 -8.19
N LEU A 31 -9.62 4.13 -8.24
CA LEU A 31 -8.44 3.98 -7.39
C LEU A 31 -8.81 4.32 -5.94
N ILE A 32 -8.38 3.51 -4.99
CA ILE A 32 -8.61 3.75 -3.56
C ILE A 32 -7.34 4.35 -2.97
N GLU A 33 -7.45 5.50 -2.26
CA GLU A 33 -6.29 6.09 -1.58
C GLU A 33 -5.79 5.15 -0.50
N ALA A 34 -4.48 4.89 -0.48
CA ALA A 34 -3.82 3.97 0.43
C ALA A 34 -3.04 4.70 1.52
N GLN A 35 -3.03 4.12 2.71
CA GLN A 35 -2.14 4.48 3.80
C GLN A 35 -0.85 3.67 3.77
N VAL A 36 -0.95 2.40 3.42
CA VAL A 36 0.19 1.48 3.23
C VAL A 36 -0.02 0.69 1.95
N LEU A 37 1.05 0.51 1.18
CA LEU A 37 1.08 -0.37 0.02
C LEU A 37 1.95 -1.59 0.33
N ALA A 38 1.51 -2.75 -0.14
CA ALA A 38 2.33 -3.96 -0.16
C ALA A 38 3.39 -3.88 -1.27
N GLY A 39 4.60 -4.36 -0.98
CA GLY A 39 5.72 -4.35 -1.92
C GLY A 39 5.63 -5.36 -3.06
N GLY A 40 4.78 -6.39 -2.94
CA GLY A 40 4.73 -7.51 -3.88
C GLY A 40 4.36 -7.13 -5.33
N PHE A 41 3.58 -6.07 -5.53
CA PHE A 41 3.24 -5.53 -6.85
C PHE A 41 3.04 -4.02 -6.80
N LEU A 42 4.09 -3.27 -7.12
CA LEU A 42 4.09 -1.81 -7.10
C LEU A 42 4.33 -1.22 -8.50
N ARG A 43 3.56 -0.19 -8.84
CA ARG A 43 3.84 0.68 -9.97
C ARG A 43 4.19 2.07 -9.45
N ILE A 44 5.43 2.48 -9.64
CA ILE A 44 5.94 3.75 -9.15
C ILE A 44 6.33 4.62 -10.34
N LYS A 45 5.87 5.88 -10.36
CA LYS A 45 6.33 6.85 -11.34
C LYS A 45 7.76 7.27 -11.00
N ARG A 46 8.63 7.43 -12.01
CA ARG A 46 10.00 7.90 -11.82
C ARG A 46 10.08 9.22 -11.05
N SER A 47 9.17 10.15 -11.34
CA SER A 47 9.10 11.44 -10.63
C SER A 47 8.86 11.31 -9.13
N VAL A 48 8.19 10.24 -8.69
CA VAL A 48 8.00 9.93 -7.26
C VAL A 48 9.33 9.56 -6.60
N LEU A 49 10.14 8.73 -7.27
CA LEU A 49 11.48 8.36 -6.78
C LEU A 49 12.41 9.58 -6.73
N GLU A 50 12.32 10.46 -7.73
CA GLU A 50 13.09 11.71 -7.76
C GLU A 50 12.67 12.67 -6.64
N GLN A 51 11.36 12.81 -6.38
CA GLN A 51 10.82 13.58 -5.25
C GLN A 51 11.24 13.00 -3.91
N PHE A 52 11.20 11.68 -3.75
CA PHE A 52 11.67 10.97 -2.56
C PHE A 52 13.14 11.30 -2.27
N ARG A 53 14.02 11.17 -3.27
CA ARG A 53 15.45 11.50 -3.13
C ARG A 53 15.69 12.94 -2.69
N LYS A 54 14.91 13.88 -3.20
CA LYS A 54 15.00 15.30 -2.79
C LYS A 54 14.56 15.52 -1.35
N HIS A 55 13.56 14.77 -0.89
CA HIS A 55 13.03 14.87 0.47
C HIS A 55 13.95 14.19 1.50
N TYR A 56 14.63 13.11 1.09
CA TYR A 56 15.53 12.32 1.93
C TYR A 56 16.93 12.25 1.30
N PRO A 57 17.69 13.35 1.27
CA PRO A 57 18.99 13.41 0.59
C PRO A 57 20.05 12.52 1.24
N ASP A 58 19.91 12.23 2.55
CA ASP A 58 20.85 11.42 3.33
C ASP A 58 20.45 9.95 3.44
N LEU A 59 19.35 9.55 2.80
CA LEU A 59 18.87 8.18 2.83
C LEU A 59 19.47 7.36 1.69
N TRP A 60 20.71 6.98 1.85
CA TRP A 60 21.46 6.22 0.86
C TRP A 60 22.44 5.24 1.51
N TYR A 61 22.93 4.30 0.72
CA TYR A 61 23.99 3.36 1.09
C TYR A 61 24.97 3.20 -0.07
N GLU A 62 26.16 2.71 0.23
CA GLU A 62 27.16 2.35 -0.76
C GLU A 62 27.33 0.84 -0.80
N GLU A 63 27.46 0.31 -2.00
CA GLU A 63 27.92 -1.03 -2.24
C GLU A 63 29.35 -0.98 -2.79
N PRO A 64 30.28 -1.78 -2.24
CA PRO A 64 31.62 -1.87 -2.78
C PRO A 64 31.60 -2.30 -4.24
N SER A 65 32.39 -1.65 -5.09
CA SER A 65 32.64 -2.14 -6.43
C SER A 65 33.40 -3.48 -6.37
N THR A 66 33.05 -4.39 -7.25
CA THR A 66 33.82 -5.64 -7.45
C THR A 66 35.09 -5.39 -8.24
N ASP A 67 35.19 -4.24 -8.92
CA ASP A 67 36.40 -3.79 -9.60
C ASP A 67 37.14 -2.78 -8.71
N PRO A 68 38.40 -3.05 -8.30
CA PRO A 68 39.17 -2.14 -7.46
C PRO A 68 39.46 -0.77 -8.10
N GLU A 69 39.33 -0.65 -9.43
CA GLU A 69 39.56 0.61 -10.16
C GLU A 69 38.29 1.47 -10.28
N GLU A 70 37.12 0.89 -9.94
CA GLU A 70 35.86 1.62 -9.96
C GLU A 70 35.47 2.13 -8.57
N PRO A 71 34.84 3.31 -8.46
CA PRO A 71 34.33 3.82 -7.19
C PRO A 71 33.14 2.95 -6.70
N ASN A 72 32.93 2.95 -5.38
CA ASN A 72 31.73 2.34 -4.80
C ASN A 72 30.47 2.89 -5.40
N HIS A 73 29.48 2.02 -5.59
CA HIS A 73 28.18 2.41 -6.11
C HIS A 73 27.29 2.97 -5.01
N ARG A 74 26.70 4.13 -5.25
CA ARG A 74 25.81 4.79 -4.31
C ARG A 74 24.35 4.62 -4.71
N TYR A 75 23.52 4.08 -3.82
CA TYR A 75 22.11 3.81 -4.03
C TYR A 75 21.24 4.54 -3.02
N THR A 76 20.04 4.96 -3.44
CA THR A 76 19.03 5.48 -2.52
C THR A 76 18.35 4.32 -1.80
N ALA A 77 18.30 4.33 -0.47
CA ALA A 77 17.64 3.32 0.34
C ALA A 77 16.11 3.53 0.37
N PHE A 78 15.43 3.30 -0.75
CA PHE A 78 13.98 3.45 -0.84
C PHE A 78 13.24 2.54 0.13
N PHE A 79 13.68 1.29 0.21
CA PHE A 79 13.10 0.25 1.06
C PHE A 79 14.06 -0.08 2.19
N GLY A 80 13.56 -0.06 3.41
CA GLY A 80 14.33 -0.40 4.59
C GLY A 80 13.42 -0.47 5.80
N ALA A 81 13.62 -1.47 6.64
CA ALA A 81 12.90 -1.60 7.89
C ALA A 81 13.50 -0.71 8.97
N GLU A 82 12.67 -0.16 9.86
CA GLU A 82 13.10 0.73 10.93
C GLU A 82 12.21 0.57 12.16
N SER A 83 12.79 0.81 13.35
CA SER A 83 12.04 0.91 14.60
C SER A 83 11.91 2.36 15.03
N ILE A 84 10.68 2.86 15.15
CA ILE A 84 10.35 4.22 15.59
C ILE A 84 9.45 4.12 16.80
N ASP A 85 9.78 4.77 17.90
CA ASP A 85 9.01 4.78 19.15
C ASP A 85 8.62 3.37 19.62
N HIS A 86 9.59 2.45 19.60
CA HIS A 86 9.43 1.03 19.98
C HIS A 86 8.47 0.22 19.08
N LYS A 87 8.12 0.74 17.89
CA LYS A 87 7.31 0.04 16.89
C LYS A 87 8.16 -0.30 15.68
N PHE A 88 8.14 -1.57 15.30
CA PHE A 88 8.83 -2.03 14.10
C PHE A 88 7.98 -1.75 12.86
N PHE A 89 8.60 -1.15 11.86
CA PHE A 89 8.05 -0.94 10.52
C PHE A 89 8.88 -1.76 9.54
N GLY A 90 8.23 -2.74 8.91
CA GLY A 90 8.83 -3.46 7.78
C GLY A 90 9.02 -2.53 6.58
N GLU A 91 9.73 -3.00 5.56
CA GLU A 91 10.15 -2.21 4.39
C GLU A 91 8.99 -1.53 3.65
N ASP A 92 7.88 -2.24 3.46
CA ASP A 92 6.68 -1.72 2.79
C ASP A 92 6.01 -0.59 3.58
N HIS A 93 5.87 -0.82 4.88
CA HIS A 93 5.29 0.13 5.81
C HIS A 93 6.16 1.38 5.92
N MET A 94 7.48 1.19 5.99
CA MET A 94 8.43 2.29 6.11
C MET A 94 8.51 3.11 4.83
N PHE A 95 8.56 2.46 3.66
CA PHE A 95 8.48 3.15 2.37
C PHE A 95 7.19 3.96 2.25
N SER A 96 6.05 3.34 2.56
CA SER A 96 4.74 4.01 2.54
C SER A 96 4.67 5.19 3.51
N LYS A 97 5.22 5.06 4.72
CA LYS A 97 5.32 6.16 5.69
C LYS A 97 6.12 7.32 5.11
N ARG A 98 7.31 7.04 4.57
CA ARG A 98 8.19 8.05 3.98
C ARG A 98 7.55 8.77 2.79
N LEU A 99 6.80 8.06 1.94
CA LEU A 99 6.03 8.68 0.85
C LEU A 99 4.98 9.66 1.39
N ARG A 100 4.23 9.28 2.43
CA ARG A 100 3.24 10.18 3.06
C ARG A 100 3.89 11.42 3.68
N ASP A 101 4.99 11.23 4.40
CA ASP A 101 5.75 12.31 5.03
C ASP A 101 6.27 13.31 3.97
N ALA A 102 6.60 12.82 2.77
CA ALA A 102 6.96 13.63 1.60
C ALA A 102 5.74 14.21 0.84
N GLY A 103 4.52 14.05 1.35
CA GLY A 103 3.29 14.55 0.71
C GLY A 103 2.87 13.78 -0.55
N ILE A 104 3.39 12.59 -0.77
CA ILE A 104 3.11 11.77 -1.95
C ILE A 104 1.90 10.88 -1.65
N ARG A 105 0.89 10.96 -2.53
CA ARG A 105 -0.32 10.14 -2.43
C ARG A 105 -0.09 8.78 -3.07
N MET A 106 -0.63 7.75 -2.43
CA MET A 106 -0.56 6.36 -2.87
C MET A 106 -1.98 5.83 -3.13
N PHE A 107 -2.09 4.87 -4.05
CA PHE A 107 -3.39 4.34 -4.45
C PHE A 107 -3.32 2.84 -4.66
N ILE A 108 -4.41 2.16 -4.34
CA ILE A 108 -4.67 0.77 -4.67
C ILE A 108 -5.54 0.74 -5.92
N TYR A 109 -5.17 -0.07 -6.92
CA TYR A 109 -6.05 -0.46 -8.00
C TYR A 109 -6.78 -1.74 -7.57
N PRO A 110 -8.07 -1.67 -7.20
CA PRO A 110 -8.72 -2.76 -6.48
C PRO A 110 -9.14 -3.92 -7.38
N ASN A 111 -9.36 -3.66 -8.67
CA ASN A 111 -9.91 -4.65 -9.61
C ASN A 111 -8.80 -5.36 -10.41
N VAL A 112 -7.94 -6.07 -9.69
CA VAL A 112 -6.91 -6.92 -10.29
C VAL A 112 -6.89 -8.28 -9.57
N ASP A 113 -6.87 -9.36 -10.34
CA ASP A 113 -6.66 -10.69 -9.78
C ASP A 113 -5.15 -10.90 -9.59
N ILE A 114 -4.74 -11.17 -8.36
CA ILE A 114 -3.34 -11.41 -7.99
C ILE A 114 -3.23 -12.82 -7.45
N VAL A 115 -2.22 -13.54 -7.91
CA VAL A 115 -1.85 -14.87 -7.41
C VAL A 115 -0.42 -14.81 -6.86
N HIS A 116 -0.27 -15.15 -5.60
CA HIS A 116 1.04 -15.33 -4.98
C HIS A 116 1.37 -16.82 -4.94
N TRP A 117 2.45 -17.20 -5.63
CA TRP A 117 2.90 -18.58 -5.72
C TRP A 117 3.81 -18.94 -4.53
N GLY A 118 3.54 -20.08 -3.91
CA GLY A 118 4.30 -20.67 -2.83
C GLY A 118 3.99 -22.15 -2.68
N TYR A 119 4.09 -22.71 -1.47
CA TYR A 119 3.61 -24.07 -1.19
C TYR A 119 2.09 -24.20 -1.35
N HIS A 120 1.37 -23.06 -1.31
CA HIS A 120 -0.05 -22.92 -1.64
C HIS A 120 -0.23 -21.67 -2.50
N ASP A 121 -1.22 -21.71 -3.37
CA ASP A 121 -1.61 -20.57 -4.17
C ASP A 121 -2.49 -19.65 -3.32
N PHE A 122 -2.03 -18.42 -3.12
CA PHE A 122 -2.81 -17.36 -2.50
C PHE A 122 -3.34 -16.45 -3.61
N SER A 123 -4.64 -16.53 -3.89
CA SER A 123 -5.28 -15.67 -4.87
C SER A 123 -6.23 -14.67 -4.21
N GLY A 124 -6.28 -13.45 -4.74
CA GLY A 124 -7.15 -12.42 -4.20
C GLY A 124 -7.50 -11.34 -5.22
N ASN A 125 -8.62 -10.68 -4.96
CA ASN A 125 -9.06 -9.50 -5.68
C ASN A 125 -9.72 -8.56 -4.67
N PHE A 126 -9.15 -7.38 -4.47
CA PHE A 126 -9.56 -6.47 -3.40
C PHE A 126 -10.98 -5.91 -3.63
N ASP A 127 -11.36 -5.66 -4.88
CA ASP A 127 -12.72 -5.21 -5.21
C ASP A 127 -13.79 -6.26 -4.87
N LYS A 128 -13.51 -7.54 -5.17
CA LYS A 128 -14.40 -8.65 -4.80
C LYS A 128 -14.54 -8.80 -3.28
N PHE A 129 -13.46 -8.59 -2.55
CA PHE A 129 -13.45 -8.62 -1.08
C PHE A 129 -14.34 -7.50 -0.52
N LEU A 130 -14.14 -6.26 -0.95
CA LEU A 130 -14.94 -5.12 -0.49
C LEU A 130 -16.44 -5.27 -0.78
N LYS A 131 -16.79 -5.85 -1.93
CA LYS A 131 -18.18 -6.12 -2.28
C LYS A 131 -18.81 -7.17 -1.38
N LYS A 132 -18.06 -8.20 -1.01
CA LYS A 132 -18.52 -9.25 -0.11
C LYS A 132 -18.76 -8.70 1.30
N GLU A 133 -17.85 -7.91 1.86
CA GLU A 133 -18.03 -7.30 3.18
C GLU A 133 -19.27 -6.40 3.24
N LYS A 134 -19.45 -5.53 2.24
CA LYS A 134 -20.66 -4.70 2.17
C LYS A 134 -21.96 -5.50 2.12
N PHE A 135 -21.95 -6.62 1.44
CA PHE A 135 -23.12 -7.51 1.36
C PHE A 135 -23.41 -8.18 2.72
N GLU A 136 -22.40 -8.63 3.40
CA GLU A 136 -22.52 -9.25 4.74
C GLU A 136 -23.03 -8.21 5.77
N GLU A 137 -22.49 -6.99 5.80
CA GLU A 137 -22.96 -5.88 6.65
C GLU A 137 -24.44 -5.53 6.41
N GLN A 138 -24.86 -5.46 5.13
CA GLN A 138 -26.24 -5.16 4.78
C GLN A 138 -27.18 -6.27 5.23
N LYS A 139 -26.77 -7.52 5.12
CA LYS A 139 -27.54 -8.66 5.58
C LYS A 139 -27.74 -8.66 7.10
N GLU A 140 -26.69 -8.41 7.84
CA GLU A 140 -26.76 -8.30 9.31
C GLU A 140 -27.67 -7.15 9.76
N GLN A 141 -27.61 -5.99 9.09
CA GLN A 141 -28.48 -4.86 9.38
C GLN A 141 -29.96 -5.16 9.06
N GLN A 142 -30.25 -5.94 8.02
CA GLN A 142 -31.61 -6.37 7.70
C GLN A 142 -32.15 -7.38 8.72
N GLU A 143 -31.34 -8.34 9.12
CA GLU A 143 -31.70 -9.33 10.12
C GLU A 143 -32.02 -8.68 11.48
N GLN A 144 -31.22 -7.68 11.91
CA GLN A 144 -31.47 -6.92 13.13
C GLN A 144 -32.77 -6.11 13.10
N LYS A 145 -33.17 -5.59 11.93
CA LYS A 145 -34.44 -4.84 11.77
C LYS A 145 -35.67 -5.74 11.73
N THR A 146 -35.51 -7.01 11.43
CA THR A 146 -36.62 -7.98 11.35
C THR A 146 -36.95 -8.60 12.70
N VAL A 147 -36.06 -8.48 13.66
CA VAL A 147 -36.20 -9.03 15.04
C VAL A 147 -36.80 -7.99 16.02
N GLN A 148 -37.00 -6.76 15.60
CA GLN A 148 -37.76 -5.72 16.34
C GLN A 148 -39.19 -5.62 15.86
#